data_725c4a079e037738f3eb9997d596dee9
#
_entry.id   725c4a079e037738f3eb9997d596dee9
#
_cell.length_a   1.000
_cell.length_b   1.000
_cell.length_c   1.000
_cell.angle_alpha   90.00
_cell.angle_beta   90.00
_cell.angle_gamma   90.00
#
_symmetry.space_group_name_H-M   'P 1'
#
loop_
_entity.id
_entity.type
_entity.pdbx_description
1 polymer ?
#
loop_
_entity_poly.entity_id
_entity_poly.type
_entity_poly.pdbx_seq_one_letter_code
_entity_poly.pdbx_strand_id
1 'polypeptide(L)'
;SDGANVEFVIPEEGSVVVPYVMSLVKEGPNPENGQQVLDFVLSDQGQAVWADAYLRPVRESAISAEAREVFLPDSDYARAEAVDYTAMAAAQRSFSERYLSEVR
;
A
#
# COMPACT_ATOMS: atom_id res chain seq x y z
N SER A 1 -5.09 16.23 8.87
CA SER A 1 -4.13 16.19 9.99
C SER A 1 -4.73 16.95 11.17
N ASP A 2 -4.70 16.36 12.35
CA ASP A 2 -5.28 16.93 13.57
C ASP A 2 -4.46 18.10 14.14
N GLY A 3 -3.79 18.86 13.28
CA GLY A 3 -2.97 20.01 13.68
C GLY A 3 -1.64 19.64 14.35
N ALA A 4 -1.23 18.39 14.33
CA ALA A 4 0.07 17.98 14.84
C ALA A 4 1.19 18.53 13.94
N ASN A 5 2.24 19.08 14.57
CA ASN A 5 3.42 19.57 13.85
C ASN A 5 4.35 18.41 13.53
N VAL A 6 3.96 17.59 12.54
CA VAL A 6 4.70 16.43 12.04
C VAL A 6 4.85 16.51 10.53
N GLU A 7 5.92 15.98 10.01
CA GLU A 7 6.22 15.89 8.58
C GLU A 7 6.47 14.43 8.20
N PHE A 8 5.95 14.02 7.03
CA PHE A 8 6.23 12.72 6.44
C PHE A 8 7.37 12.86 5.43
N VAL A 9 8.42 12.07 5.60
CA VAL A 9 9.62 12.12 4.75
C VAL A 9 9.95 10.73 4.23
N ILE A 10 10.22 10.61 2.93
CA ILE A 10 10.85 9.43 2.33
C ILE A 10 12.35 9.74 2.21
N PRO A 11 13.24 9.01 2.92
CA PRO A 11 14.68 9.25 2.91
C PRO A 11 15.27 9.15 1.49
N GLU A 12 16.35 9.86 1.24
CA GLU A 12 17.08 9.77 -0.04
C GLU A 12 17.73 8.40 -0.25
N GLU A 13 18.09 7.72 0.85
CA GLU A 13 18.63 6.36 0.85
C GLU A 13 17.63 5.30 0.41
N GLY A 14 16.36 5.67 0.32
CA GLY A 14 15.27 4.82 -0.12
C GLY A 14 14.33 4.39 1.00
N SER A 15 13.25 3.78 0.59
CA SER A 15 12.23 3.16 1.43
C SER A 15 11.62 1.99 0.66
N VAL A 16 10.69 1.27 1.26
CA VAL A 16 9.98 0.18 0.58
C VAL A 16 8.51 0.50 0.41
N VAL A 17 7.95 0.09 -0.73
CA VAL A 17 6.50 0.16 -0.97
C VAL A 17 5.85 -1.08 -0.37
N VAL A 18 4.84 -0.87 0.46
CA VAL A 18 3.99 -1.96 0.97
C VAL A 18 2.61 -1.83 0.33
N PRO A 19 2.30 -2.63 -0.71
CA PRO A 19 1.00 -2.57 -1.35
C PRO A 19 -0.08 -3.22 -0.49
N TYR A 20 -1.23 -2.58 -0.41
CA TYR A 20 -2.45 -3.24 0.06
C TYR A 20 -3.05 -4.01 -1.11
N VAL A 21 -3.34 -5.28 -0.89
CA VAL A 21 -3.85 -6.17 -1.94
C VAL A 21 -5.19 -6.76 -1.55
N MET A 22 -6.05 -6.93 -2.55
CA MET A 22 -7.31 -7.65 -2.41
C MET A 22 -7.41 -8.72 -3.49
N SER A 23 -8.02 -9.85 -3.17
CA SER A 23 -8.27 -10.92 -4.13
C SER A 23 -9.60 -11.59 -3.85
N LEU A 24 -10.21 -12.14 -4.91
CA LEU A 24 -11.38 -12.97 -4.78
C LEU A 24 -10.96 -14.39 -4.36
N VAL A 25 -11.57 -14.90 -3.29
CA VAL A 25 -11.32 -16.28 -2.85
C VAL A 25 -11.96 -17.24 -3.85
N LYS A 26 -11.16 -18.16 -4.40
CA LYS A 26 -11.64 -19.21 -5.29
C LYS A 26 -12.67 -20.06 -4.57
N GLU A 27 -13.83 -20.29 -5.23
CA GLU A 27 -14.94 -21.07 -4.66
C GLU A 27 -15.49 -20.49 -3.33
N GLY A 28 -15.34 -19.21 -3.11
CA GLY A 28 -15.92 -18.52 -1.96
C GLY A 28 -17.46 -18.56 -1.97
N PRO A 29 -18.12 -18.37 -0.83
CA PRO A 29 -19.57 -18.54 -0.70
C PRO A 29 -20.40 -17.48 -1.48
N ASN A 30 -19.81 -16.32 -1.79
CA ASN A 30 -20.49 -15.22 -2.46
C ASN A 30 -19.59 -14.59 -3.55
N PRO A 31 -19.27 -15.31 -4.64
CA PRO A 31 -18.28 -14.85 -5.63
C PRO A 31 -18.74 -13.59 -6.37
N GLU A 32 -20.03 -13.49 -6.71
CA GLU A 32 -20.57 -12.32 -7.42
C GLU A 32 -20.51 -11.05 -6.56
N ASN A 33 -20.89 -11.13 -5.29
CA ASN A 33 -20.80 -9.99 -4.37
C ASN A 33 -19.34 -9.62 -4.09
N GLY A 34 -18.46 -10.62 -3.98
CA GLY A 34 -17.03 -10.39 -3.83
C GLY A 34 -16.43 -9.64 -5.02
N GLN A 35 -16.84 -9.97 -6.22
CA GLN A 35 -16.43 -9.25 -7.43
C GLN A 35 -16.96 -7.81 -7.45
N GLN A 36 -18.21 -7.59 -7.08
CA GLN A 36 -18.77 -6.23 -7.00
C GLN A 36 -18.02 -5.36 -5.99
N VAL A 37 -17.58 -5.94 -4.85
CA VAL A 37 -16.75 -5.22 -3.87
C VAL A 37 -15.39 -4.86 -4.46
N LEU A 38 -14.73 -5.79 -5.18
CA LEU A 38 -13.46 -5.48 -5.85
C LEU A 38 -13.63 -4.39 -6.91
N ASP A 39 -14.68 -4.47 -7.72
CA ASP A 39 -14.98 -3.48 -8.76
C ASP A 39 -15.23 -2.10 -8.14
N PHE A 40 -15.96 -2.04 -7.02
CA PHE A 40 -16.16 -0.79 -6.28
C PHE A 40 -14.84 -0.24 -5.72
N VAL A 41 -14.06 -1.05 -5.03
CA VAL A 41 -12.78 -0.62 -4.41
C VAL A 41 -11.82 -0.10 -5.48
N LEU A 42 -11.80 -0.69 -6.67
CA LEU A 42 -10.95 -0.27 -7.78
C LEU A 42 -11.57 0.82 -8.67
N SER A 43 -12.81 1.23 -8.40
CA SER A 43 -13.43 2.37 -9.08
C SER A 43 -12.84 3.70 -8.61
N ASP A 44 -13.06 4.78 -9.37
CA ASP A 44 -12.61 6.12 -8.96
C ASP A 44 -13.23 6.54 -7.62
N GLN A 45 -14.49 6.18 -7.38
CA GLN A 45 -15.17 6.47 -6.12
C GLN A 45 -14.54 5.72 -4.93
N GLY A 46 -14.26 4.43 -5.09
CA GLY A 46 -13.59 3.62 -4.06
C GLY A 46 -12.17 4.10 -3.81
N GLN A 47 -11.44 4.45 -4.86
CA GLN A 47 -10.06 4.95 -4.76
C GLN A 47 -9.98 6.34 -4.13
N ALA A 48 -11.01 7.19 -4.31
CA ALA A 48 -11.09 8.48 -3.62
C ALA A 48 -11.18 8.30 -2.08
N VAL A 49 -11.92 7.30 -1.61
CA VAL A 49 -11.98 6.97 -0.16
C VAL A 49 -10.60 6.61 0.41
N TRP A 50 -9.77 5.88 -0.35
CA TRP A 50 -8.39 5.58 0.05
C TRP A 50 -7.52 6.83 0.09
N ALA A 51 -7.66 7.73 -0.89
CA ALA A 51 -6.93 8.99 -0.92
C ALA A 51 -7.28 9.88 0.28
N ASP A 52 -8.54 9.95 0.66
CA ASP A 52 -9.02 10.69 1.83
C ASP A 52 -8.51 10.10 3.16
N ALA A 53 -8.20 8.81 3.17
CA ALA A 53 -7.55 8.11 4.28
C ALA A 53 -6.01 8.19 4.23
N TYR A 54 -5.43 9.04 3.37
CA TYR A 54 -3.99 9.22 3.15
C TYR A 54 -3.26 7.97 2.64
N LEU A 55 -3.99 7.06 2.00
CA LEU A 55 -3.43 5.92 1.28
C LEU A 55 -3.37 6.25 -0.20
N ARG A 56 -2.19 6.15 -0.81
CA ARG A 56 -2.01 6.49 -2.22
C ARG A 56 -2.80 5.52 -3.10
N PRO A 57 -3.81 6.00 -3.85
CA PRO A 57 -4.63 5.15 -4.70
C PRO A 57 -3.85 4.71 -5.94
N VAL A 58 -4.27 3.60 -6.55
CA VAL A 58 -3.70 3.13 -7.83
C VAL A 58 -4.24 3.92 -9.03
N ARG A 59 -5.30 4.71 -8.83
CA ARG A 59 -5.87 5.61 -9.84
C ARG A 59 -5.59 7.07 -9.45
N GLU A 60 -4.68 7.69 -10.16
CA GLU A 60 -4.33 9.10 -9.90
C GLU A 60 -5.50 10.06 -10.15
N SER A 61 -6.42 9.71 -11.09
CA SER A 61 -7.64 10.47 -11.34
C SER A 61 -8.58 10.57 -10.14
N ALA A 62 -8.46 9.66 -9.19
CA ALA A 62 -9.27 9.63 -7.98
C ALA A 62 -8.74 10.52 -6.84
N ILE A 63 -7.56 11.12 -7.00
CA ILE A 63 -6.96 12.00 -5.99
C ILE A 63 -7.56 13.41 -6.13
N SER A 64 -8.30 13.85 -5.11
CA SER A 64 -8.83 15.21 -5.05
C SER A 64 -7.71 16.26 -4.96
N ALA A 65 -8.02 17.52 -5.23
CA ALA A 65 -7.04 18.61 -5.09
C ALA A 65 -6.55 18.73 -3.64
N GLU A 66 -7.45 18.58 -2.68
CA GLU A 66 -7.16 18.63 -1.25
C GLU A 66 -6.27 17.46 -0.81
N ALA A 67 -6.57 16.25 -1.25
CA ALA A 67 -5.74 15.08 -0.96
C ALA A 67 -4.35 15.20 -1.59
N ARG A 68 -4.25 15.81 -2.77
CA ARG A 68 -2.97 16.02 -3.48
C ARG A 68 -2.04 16.99 -2.74
N GLU A 69 -2.58 17.95 -2.00
CA GLU A 69 -1.78 18.85 -1.17
C GLU A 69 -1.10 18.16 0.02
N VAL A 70 -1.62 17.03 0.44
CA VAL A 70 -1.09 16.26 1.59
C VAL A 70 -0.08 15.20 1.15
N PHE A 71 -0.21 14.70 -0.08
CA PHE A 71 0.75 13.74 -0.62
C PHE A 71 2.07 14.43 -0.99
N LEU A 72 3.17 13.68 -0.81
CA LEU A 72 4.48 14.11 -1.30
C LEU A 72 4.49 14.21 -2.84
N PRO A 73 5.43 14.96 -3.41
CA PRO A 73 5.69 14.96 -4.85
C PRO A 73 5.99 13.53 -5.37
N ASP A 74 5.61 13.25 -6.61
CA ASP A 74 5.85 11.94 -7.23
C ASP A 74 7.33 11.55 -7.27
N SER A 75 8.23 12.56 -7.37
CA SER A 75 9.68 12.35 -7.29
C SER A 75 10.13 11.71 -5.97
N ASP A 76 9.44 11.99 -4.88
CA ASP A 76 9.77 11.44 -3.57
C ASP A 76 9.32 9.99 -3.46
N TYR A 77 8.13 9.68 -3.99
CA TYR A 77 7.66 8.30 -4.07
C TYR A 77 8.51 7.43 -5.02
N ALA A 78 9.16 8.03 -6.01
CA ALA A 78 10.07 7.30 -6.91
C ALA A 78 11.32 6.74 -6.19
N ARG A 79 11.63 7.21 -4.98
CA ARG A 79 12.69 6.64 -4.13
C ARG A 79 12.27 5.37 -3.39
N ALA A 80 10.97 5.09 -3.35
CA ALA A 80 10.45 3.89 -2.69
C ALA A 80 10.54 2.68 -3.64
N GLU A 81 11.24 1.65 -3.21
CA GLU A 81 11.48 0.45 -4.01
C GLU A 81 10.40 -0.61 -3.81
N ALA A 82 10.07 -1.31 -4.88
CA ALA A 82 9.19 -2.47 -4.81
C ALA A 82 9.93 -3.66 -4.19
N VAL A 83 9.30 -4.34 -3.24
CA VAL A 83 9.85 -5.53 -2.61
C VAL A 83 9.68 -6.74 -3.54
N ASP A 84 10.75 -7.53 -3.73
CA ASP A 84 10.65 -8.83 -4.38
C ASP A 84 10.04 -9.85 -3.41
N TYR A 85 8.72 -9.97 -3.46
CA TYR A 85 7.97 -10.88 -2.60
C TYR A 85 8.29 -12.36 -2.85
N THR A 86 8.77 -12.73 -4.04
CA THR A 86 9.20 -14.10 -4.34
C THR A 86 10.49 -14.43 -3.61
N ALA A 87 11.47 -13.55 -3.69
CA ALA A 87 12.72 -13.69 -2.94
C ALA A 87 12.47 -13.64 -1.41
N MET A 88 11.58 -12.75 -0.96
CA MET A 88 11.18 -12.67 0.45
C MET A 88 10.56 -13.98 0.95
N ALA A 89 9.63 -14.56 0.19
CA ALA A 89 8.99 -15.83 0.55
C ALA A 89 10.01 -16.98 0.61
N ALA A 90 10.95 -17.03 -0.33
CA ALA A 90 12.01 -18.03 -0.32
C ALA A 90 12.96 -17.90 0.90
N ALA A 91 13.24 -16.69 1.34
CA ALA A 91 14.13 -16.41 2.47
C ALA A 91 13.44 -16.49 3.84
N GLN A 92 12.10 -16.48 3.90
CA GLN A 92 11.32 -16.33 5.14
C GLN A 92 11.72 -17.33 6.23
N ARG A 93 11.88 -18.60 5.88
CA ARG A 93 12.19 -19.65 6.85
C ARG A 93 13.58 -19.46 7.46
N SER A 94 14.60 -19.33 6.63
CA SER A 94 15.99 -19.16 7.08
C SER A 94 16.18 -17.86 7.85
N PHE A 95 15.50 -16.79 7.44
CA PHE A 95 15.49 -15.52 8.18
C PHE A 95 14.90 -15.71 9.59
N SER A 96 13.75 -16.37 9.70
CA SER A 96 13.09 -16.59 11.00
C SER A 96 13.95 -17.45 11.94
N GLU A 97 14.56 -18.50 11.42
CA GLU A 97 15.47 -19.37 12.19
C GLU A 97 16.68 -18.60 12.74
N ARG A 98 17.32 -17.79 11.89
CA ARG A 98 18.42 -16.92 12.29
C ARG A 98 18.01 -15.87 13.32
N TYR A 99 16.89 -15.19 13.07
CA TYR A 99 16.41 -14.16 14.00
C TYR A 99 16.16 -14.72 15.40
N LEU A 100 15.52 -15.89 15.49
CA LEU A 100 15.26 -16.54 16.78
C LEU A 100 16.52 -17.06 17.47
N SER A 101 17.57 -17.41 16.73
CA SER A 101 18.83 -17.92 17.31
C SER A 101 19.82 -16.81 17.66
N GLU A 102 19.82 -15.69 16.91
CA GLU A 102 20.86 -14.65 17.05
C GLU A 102 20.37 -13.39 17.79
N VAL A 103 19.05 -13.12 17.78
CA VAL A 103 18.49 -11.86 18.29
C VAL A 103 17.59 -12.05 19.51
N ARG A 104 16.98 -13.23 19.69
CA ARG A 104 15.98 -13.48 20.74
C ARG A 104 16.38 -14.61 21.70
#